data_37f1ce7fd61c63729e65272621971d5e
#
_entry.id   37f1ce7fd61c63729e65272621971d5e
#
_cell.length_a   1.000
_cell.length_b   1.000
_cell.length_c   1.000
_cell.angle_alpha   90.00
_cell.angle_beta   90.00
_cell.angle_gamma   90.00
#
_symmetry.space_group_name_H-M   'P 1'
#
loop_
_entity.id
_entity.type
_entity.pdbx_description
1 polymer ?
#
loop_
_entity_poly.entity_id
_entity_poly.type
_entity_poly.pdbx_seq_one_letter_code
_entity_poly.pdbx_strand_id
1 'polypeptide(L)' 'GDRHHDHMVDVDSGQDTAFVNERLEALQHEIAEEHGYELVHHELVLYVRKK' A
#
# COMPACT_ATOMS: atom_id res chain seq x y z
N GLY A 1 -2.42 -13.26 -12.63
CA GLY A 1 -2.53 -13.09 -11.39
C GLY A 1 -2.70 -11.71 -10.97
N ASP A 2 -3.56 -11.61 -10.08
CA ASP A 2 -3.81 -10.41 -9.56
C ASP A 2 -2.81 -9.94 -8.69
N ARG A 3 -1.95 -9.10 -9.11
CA ARG A 3 -1.03 -8.53 -8.28
C ARG A 3 -1.66 -7.48 -7.53
N HIS A 4 -1.36 -7.52 -6.28
CA HIS A 4 -1.84 -6.52 -5.39
C HIS A 4 -0.89 -5.36 -5.46
N HIS A 5 -1.40 -4.21 -5.79
CA HIS A 5 -0.59 -3.01 -5.87
C HIS A 5 -1.11 -1.93 -4.94
N ASP A 6 -0.19 -1.19 -4.38
CA ASP A 6 -0.54 0.04 -3.68
C ASP A 6 -0.55 1.18 -4.69
N HIS A 7 -1.14 2.29 -4.33
CA HIS A 7 -1.31 3.39 -5.27
C HIS A 7 -0.89 4.72 -4.66
N MET A 8 -0.39 5.61 -5.50
CA MET A 8 -0.15 6.99 -5.12
C MET A 8 -0.96 7.86 -6.04
N VAL A 9 -1.73 8.78 -5.49
CA VAL A 9 -2.57 9.68 -6.27
C VAL A 9 -2.05 11.10 -6.09
N ASP A 10 -1.64 11.74 -7.19
CA ASP A 10 -1.21 13.14 -7.16
C ASP A 10 -2.45 14.00 -7.01
N VAL A 11 -2.57 14.73 -5.90
CA VAL A 11 -3.76 15.49 -5.63
C VAL A 11 -3.94 16.68 -6.58
N ASP A 12 -2.87 17.11 -7.23
CA ASP A 12 -2.98 18.25 -8.13
C ASP A 12 -3.35 17.84 -9.54
N SER A 13 -2.86 16.69 -10.02
CA SER A 13 -3.14 16.24 -11.38
C SER A 13 -4.13 15.12 -11.47
N GLY A 14 -4.34 14.40 -10.36
CA GLY A 14 -5.19 13.22 -10.35
C GLY A 14 -4.51 11.97 -10.87
N GLN A 15 -3.22 12.05 -11.18
CA GLN A 15 -2.51 10.90 -11.73
C GLN A 15 -2.36 9.81 -10.67
N ASP A 16 -2.67 8.59 -11.06
CA ASP A 16 -2.59 7.43 -10.19
C ASP A 16 -1.41 6.58 -10.62
N THR A 17 -0.52 6.31 -9.68
CA THR A 17 0.67 5.49 -9.93
C THR A 17 0.63 4.27 -9.04
N ALA A 18 0.66 3.10 -9.63
CA ALA A 18 0.70 1.86 -8.87
C ALA A 18 2.14 1.54 -8.49
N PHE A 19 2.34 1.00 -7.31
CA PHE A 19 3.68 0.61 -6.88
C PHE A 19 3.62 -0.62 -5.98
N VAL A 20 4.75 -1.28 -5.82
CA VAL A 20 4.90 -2.40 -4.90
C VAL A 20 6.12 -2.15 -4.05
N ASN A 21 6.00 -2.31 -2.75
CA ASN A 21 7.13 -2.15 -1.85
C ASN A 21 7.14 -3.30 -0.86
N GLU A 22 8.18 -4.12 -0.96
CA GLU A 22 8.25 -5.35 -0.16
C GLU A 22 8.39 -5.07 1.33
N ARG A 23 9.09 -3.98 1.68
CA ARG A 23 9.24 -3.65 3.10
C ARG A 23 7.92 -3.24 3.72
N LEU A 24 7.10 -2.54 2.95
CA LEU A 24 5.79 -2.13 3.42
C LEU A 24 4.90 -3.34 3.64
N GLU A 25 4.95 -4.29 2.71
CA GLU A 25 4.17 -5.51 2.87
C GLU A 25 4.62 -6.31 4.08
N ALA A 26 5.93 -6.46 4.26
CA ALA A 26 6.43 -7.22 5.38
C ALA A 26 6.01 -6.59 6.70
N LEU A 27 6.04 -5.27 6.77
CA LEU A 27 5.65 -4.57 7.98
C LEU A 27 4.18 -4.79 8.31
N GLN A 28 3.34 -4.79 7.30
CA GLN A 28 1.91 -5.00 7.52
C GLN A 28 1.62 -6.40 8.04
N HIS A 29 2.33 -7.40 7.53
CA HIS A 29 2.20 -8.75 8.04
C HIS A 29 2.65 -8.83 9.50
N GLU A 30 3.76 -8.18 9.83
CA GLU A 30 4.24 -8.15 11.19
C GLU A 30 3.23 -7.53 12.14
N ILE A 31 2.64 -6.42 11.73
CA ILE A 31 1.68 -5.72 12.57
C ILE A 31 0.47 -6.61 12.83
N ALA A 32 -0.03 -7.29 11.81
CA ALA A 32 -1.17 -8.17 11.98
C ALA A 32 -0.83 -9.30 12.95
N GLU A 33 0.36 -9.87 12.81
CA GLU A 33 0.75 -10.97 13.69
C GLU A 33 0.92 -10.52 15.14
N GLU A 34 1.43 -9.31 15.35
CA GLU A 34 1.57 -8.80 16.70
C GLU A 34 0.24 -8.67 17.41
N HIS A 35 -0.82 -8.50 16.67
CA HIS A 35 -2.15 -8.37 17.24
C HIS A 35 -2.92 -9.69 17.21
N GLY A 36 -2.28 -10.77 16.80
CA GLY A 36 -2.91 -12.09 16.81
C GLY A 36 -3.75 -12.37 15.58
N TYR A 37 -3.47 -11.69 14.47
CA TYR A 37 -4.25 -11.84 13.25
C TYR A 37 -3.39 -12.31 12.09
N GLU A 38 -4.04 -12.87 11.09
CA GLU A 38 -3.41 -13.21 9.84
C GLU A 38 -3.85 -12.17 8.81
N LEU A 39 -2.91 -11.57 8.11
CA LEU A 39 -3.26 -10.56 7.11
C LEU A 39 -3.79 -11.26 5.87
N VAL A 40 -5.04 -10.97 5.51
CA VAL A 40 -5.67 -11.57 4.36
C VAL A 40 -5.56 -10.67 3.15
N HIS A 41 -5.71 -9.38 3.35
CA HIS A 41 -5.73 -8.42 2.24
C HIS A 41 -5.51 -7.02 2.80
N HIS A 42 -4.91 -6.14 2.03
CA HIS A 42 -4.82 -4.75 2.42
C HIS A 42 -4.98 -3.86 1.19
N GLU A 43 -5.33 -2.62 1.45
CA GLU A 43 -5.37 -1.60 0.42
C GLU A 43 -4.68 -0.37 0.95
N LEU A 44 -3.84 0.24 0.13
CA LEU A 44 -3.13 1.43 0.56
C LEU A 44 -3.15 2.44 -0.56
N VAL A 45 -3.56 3.67 -0.24
CA VAL A 45 -3.53 4.76 -1.18
C VAL A 45 -2.84 5.93 -0.52
N LEU A 46 -1.79 6.43 -1.13
CA LEU A 46 -1.11 7.62 -0.66
C LEU A 46 -1.56 8.79 -1.51
N TYR A 47 -1.94 9.88 -0.87
CA TYR A 47 -2.29 11.09 -1.58
C TYR A 47 -1.09 12.02 -1.50
N VAL A 48 -0.51 12.34 -2.64
CA VAL A 48 0.80 12.98 -2.70
C VAL A 48 0.74 14.25 -3.53
N ARG A 49 1.77 15.06 -3.39
CA ARG A 49 1.93 16.28 -4.16
C ARG A 49 3.39 16.40 -4.55
N LYS A 50 3.65 16.85 -5.75
CA LYS A 50 5.03 17.00 -6.17
C LYS A 50 5.75 18.00 -5.31
N LYS A 51 6.98 17.69 -5.01
CA LYS A 51 7.80 18.59 -4.24
C LYS A 51 8.29 19.76 -5.06
#